data_42efc920c5bae6f34830d80561011c5c
#
_entry.id   42efc920c5bae6f34830d80561011c5c
#
_cell.length_a   1.000
_cell.length_b   1.000
_cell.length_c   1.000
_cell.angle_alpha   90.00
_cell.angle_beta   90.00
_cell.angle_gamma   90.00
#
_symmetry.space_group_name_H-M   'P 1'
#
loop_
_entity.id
_entity.type
_entity.pdbx_description
1 polymer ?
#
loop_
_entity_poly.entity_id
_entity_poly.type
_entity_poly.pdbx_seq_one_letter_code
_entity_poly.pdbx_strand_id
1 'polypeptide(L)'
;MTGFSTHILDNKKLMEECRTLREYAQYVDKVRIYSNVMELNTAVERAVSESIQEGILKEFLQKNRAEVVAMSIFEYNEEEEKRKLRKAEYEAGMAEGVMKTKKETAISLAEMGLSVQQIAQGVKVEEKTVHKWLNEKKNMKTTY
;
A
#
# COMPACT_ATOMS: atom_id res chain seq x y z
N MET A 1 11.38 -20.42 46.68
CA MET A 1 11.04 -19.03 46.35
C MET A 1 11.85 -18.42 45.21
N THR A 2 12.36 -19.26 44.37
CA THR A 2 13.11 -18.85 43.17
C THR A 2 12.21 -18.35 42.03
N GLY A 3 10.88 -18.64 42.06
CA GLY A 3 9.95 -18.22 41.02
C GLY A 3 9.54 -16.75 41.07
N PHE A 4 9.67 -16.09 42.25
CA PHE A 4 9.25 -14.71 42.40
C PHE A 4 10.28 -13.70 41.84
N SER A 5 11.58 -13.99 42.05
CA SER A 5 12.64 -13.14 41.48
C SER A 5 12.78 -13.28 39.98
N THR A 6 12.49 -14.46 39.43
CA THR A 6 12.48 -14.70 37.96
C THR A 6 11.36 -13.89 37.31
N HIS A 7 10.18 -13.80 37.93
CA HIS A 7 9.02 -13.08 37.43
C HIS A 7 9.27 -11.56 37.38
N ILE A 8 9.98 -11.00 38.39
CA ILE A 8 10.31 -9.58 38.43
C ILE A 8 11.34 -9.24 37.32
N LEU A 9 12.33 -10.12 37.11
CA LEU A 9 13.33 -9.96 36.06
C LEU A 9 12.70 -10.03 34.67
N ASP A 10 11.76 -10.94 34.45
CA ASP A 10 11.05 -11.09 33.17
C ASP A 10 10.16 -9.86 32.89
N ASN A 11 9.48 -9.30 33.89
CA ASN A 11 8.69 -8.09 33.75
C ASN A 11 9.57 -6.86 33.44
N LYS A 12 10.73 -6.77 34.08
CA LYS A 12 11.67 -5.68 33.86
C LYS A 12 12.20 -5.69 32.44
N LYS A 13 12.60 -6.86 31.96
CA LYS A 13 13.07 -7.08 30.59
C LYS A 13 11.94 -6.76 29.58
N LEU A 14 10.73 -7.22 29.83
CA LEU A 14 9.56 -6.95 28.99
C LEU A 14 9.28 -5.45 28.91
N MET A 15 9.35 -4.73 30.02
CA MET A 15 9.16 -3.29 30.04
C MET A 15 10.22 -2.53 29.27
N GLU A 16 11.46 -2.97 29.32
CA GLU A 16 12.56 -2.40 28.54
C GLU A 16 12.36 -2.63 27.04
N GLU A 17 11.96 -3.84 26.65
CA GLU A 17 11.65 -4.16 25.26
C GLU A 17 10.45 -3.34 24.73
N CYS A 18 9.41 -3.17 25.55
CA CYS A 18 8.27 -2.34 25.20
C CYS A 18 8.64 -0.87 25.04
N ARG A 19 9.52 -0.37 25.89
CA ARG A 19 10.05 0.99 25.78
C ARG A 19 10.83 1.19 24.49
N THR A 20 11.68 0.23 24.16
CA THR A 20 12.47 0.27 22.93
C THR A 20 11.57 0.27 21.69
N LEU A 21 10.55 -0.58 21.67
CA LEU A 21 9.56 -0.61 20.58
C LEU A 21 8.81 0.71 20.46
N ARG A 22 8.42 1.32 21.58
CA ARG A 22 7.74 2.60 21.59
C ARG A 22 8.65 3.71 21.05
N GLU A 23 9.90 3.74 21.49
CA GLU A 23 10.86 4.71 21.01
C GLU A 23 11.16 4.54 19.53
N TYR A 24 11.24 3.29 19.06
CA TYR A 24 11.38 2.99 17.63
C TYR A 24 10.17 3.52 16.83
N ALA A 25 8.97 3.30 17.33
CA ALA A 25 7.75 3.82 16.68
C ALA A 25 7.76 5.35 16.62
N GLN A 26 8.21 6.02 17.68
CA GLN A 26 8.35 7.47 17.72
C GLN A 26 9.34 7.98 16.69
N TYR A 27 10.46 7.29 16.54
CA TYR A 27 11.47 7.61 15.52
C TYR A 27 10.88 7.45 14.10
N VAL A 28 10.22 6.34 13.83
CA VAL A 28 9.59 6.07 12.52
C VAL A 28 8.55 7.15 12.19
N ASP A 29 7.74 7.55 13.17
CA ASP A 29 6.75 8.64 12.99
C ASP A 29 7.41 9.95 12.60
N LYS A 30 8.55 10.27 13.19
CA LYS A 30 9.32 11.47 12.82
C LYS A 30 9.77 11.41 11.37
N VAL A 31 10.27 10.26 10.92
CA VAL A 31 10.66 10.07 9.52
C VAL A 31 9.47 10.30 8.59
N ARG A 32 8.32 9.74 8.92
CA ARG A 32 7.10 9.89 8.10
C ARG A 32 6.64 11.35 8.01
N ILE A 33 6.61 12.03 9.15
CA ILE A 33 6.17 13.43 9.21
C ILE A 33 7.11 14.32 8.39
N TYR A 34 8.40 14.18 8.59
CA TYR A 34 9.39 15.00 7.90
C TYR A 34 9.49 14.67 6.41
N SER A 35 9.29 13.39 6.02
CA SER A 35 9.33 13.00 4.62
C SER A 35 8.20 13.62 3.78
N ASN A 36 7.12 14.05 4.42
CA ASN A 36 6.02 14.74 3.73
C ASN A 36 6.34 16.19 3.38
N VAL A 37 7.30 16.80 4.07
CA VAL A 37 7.61 18.23 3.94
C VAL A 37 9.04 18.52 3.47
N MET A 38 9.90 17.50 3.40
CA MET A 38 11.28 17.65 2.95
C MET A 38 11.77 16.39 2.25
N GLU A 39 12.93 16.49 1.59
CA GLU A 39 13.56 15.34 0.93
C GLU A 39 13.84 14.22 1.94
N LEU A 40 13.71 12.96 1.49
CA LEU A 40 13.84 11.79 2.36
C LEU A 40 15.18 11.74 3.13
N ASN A 41 16.29 12.00 2.46
CA ASN A 41 17.61 12.01 3.13
C ASN A 41 17.64 13.01 4.28
N THR A 42 17.16 14.22 4.03
CA THR A 42 17.08 15.31 5.01
C THR A 42 16.11 14.94 6.13
N ALA A 43 14.98 14.35 5.79
CA ALA A 43 13.96 13.91 6.75
C ALA A 43 14.53 12.89 7.73
N VAL A 44 15.23 11.88 7.22
CA VAL A 44 15.83 10.82 8.04
C VAL A 44 16.93 11.40 8.95
N GLU A 45 17.81 12.25 8.40
CA GLU A 45 18.87 12.90 9.18
C GLU A 45 18.29 13.76 10.30
N ARG A 46 17.25 14.51 10.02
CA ARG A 46 16.56 15.32 11.01
C ARG A 46 15.89 14.47 12.09
N ALA A 47 15.22 13.39 11.70
CA ALA A 47 14.59 12.46 12.62
C ALA A 47 15.59 11.83 13.57
N VAL A 48 16.75 11.42 13.06
CA VAL A 48 17.84 10.86 13.88
C VAL A 48 18.36 11.90 14.87
N SER A 49 18.70 13.09 14.39
CA SER A 49 19.24 14.17 15.24
C SER A 49 18.25 14.57 16.34
N GLU A 50 17.02 14.75 16.00
CA GLU A 50 15.95 15.14 16.94
C GLU A 50 15.67 14.03 17.97
N SER A 51 15.65 12.78 17.53
CA SER A 51 15.48 11.63 18.41
C SER A 51 16.60 11.53 19.43
N ILE A 52 17.84 11.75 19.01
CA ILE A 52 19.01 11.78 19.91
C ILE A 52 18.83 12.90 20.95
N GLN A 53 18.42 14.09 20.54
CA GLN A 53 18.19 15.22 21.45
C GLN A 53 17.09 14.95 22.47
N GLU A 54 16.05 14.23 22.06
CA GLU A 54 14.93 13.87 22.94
C GLU A 54 15.18 12.62 23.76
N GLY A 55 16.32 11.97 23.60
CA GLY A 55 16.67 10.75 24.32
C GLY A 55 16.00 9.50 23.77
N ILE A 56 15.42 9.57 22.57
CA ILE A 56 14.77 8.44 21.90
C ILE A 56 15.83 7.59 21.22
N LEU A 57 16.02 6.35 21.67
CA LEU A 57 17.05 5.42 21.18
C LEU A 57 18.42 6.07 21.11
N LYS A 58 18.70 6.98 22.02
CA LYS A 58 19.88 7.87 21.98
C LYS A 58 21.19 7.15 21.76
N GLU A 59 21.51 6.18 22.59
CA GLU A 59 22.77 5.44 22.52
C GLU A 59 22.89 4.65 21.23
N PHE A 60 21.81 3.99 20.83
CA PHE A 60 21.76 3.20 19.60
C PHE A 60 21.95 4.09 18.37
N LEU A 61 21.24 5.22 18.30
CA LEU A 61 21.31 6.13 17.16
C LEU A 61 22.67 6.81 17.05
N GLN A 62 23.27 7.19 18.18
CA GLN A 62 24.60 7.78 18.19
C GLN A 62 25.66 6.80 17.68
N LYS A 63 25.56 5.54 18.11
CA LYS A 63 26.53 4.50 17.76
C LYS A 63 26.39 4.03 16.32
N ASN A 64 25.17 3.95 15.81
CA ASN A 64 24.86 3.33 14.51
C ASN A 64 24.24 4.32 13.52
N ARG A 65 24.53 5.60 13.63
CA ARG A 65 23.89 6.67 12.86
C ARG A 65 23.88 6.41 11.35
N ALA A 66 25.03 6.12 10.76
CA ALA A 66 25.14 5.92 9.32
C ALA A 66 24.33 4.72 8.84
N GLU A 67 24.36 3.63 9.58
CA GLU A 67 23.62 2.42 9.26
C GLU A 67 22.12 2.62 9.38
N VAL A 68 21.68 3.31 10.45
CA VAL A 68 20.27 3.61 10.67
C VAL A 68 19.71 4.51 9.56
N VAL A 69 20.45 5.53 9.17
CA VAL A 69 20.05 6.43 8.08
C VAL A 69 19.89 5.64 6.78
N ALA A 70 20.88 4.82 6.43
CA ALA A 70 20.83 4.02 5.20
C ALA A 70 19.67 3.04 5.22
N MET A 71 19.46 2.32 6.32
CA MET A 71 18.36 1.37 6.46
C MET A 71 16.99 2.04 6.43
N SER A 72 16.84 3.18 7.08
CA SER A 72 15.58 3.93 7.10
C SER A 72 15.18 4.41 5.71
N ILE A 73 16.16 4.89 4.94
CA ILE A 73 15.93 5.30 3.54
C ILE A 73 15.49 4.10 2.70
N PHE A 74 16.18 2.98 2.85
CA PHE A 74 15.88 1.75 2.12
C PHE A 74 14.48 1.24 2.44
N GLU A 75 14.14 1.12 3.73
CA GLU A 75 12.84 0.64 4.17
C GLU A 75 11.70 1.54 3.71
N TYR A 76 11.89 2.86 3.79
CA TYR A 76 10.89 3.81 3.34
C TYR A 76 10.63 3.68 1.83
N ASN A 77 11.68 3.54 1.05
CA ASN A 77 11.56 3.36 -0.41
C ASN A 77 10.84 2.03 -0.75
N GLU A 78 11.15 0.95 -0.02
CA GLU A 78 10.45 -0.33 -0.21
C GLU A 78 8.96 -0.22 0.10
N GLU A 79 8.59 0.44 1.21
CA GLU A 79 7.19 0.65 1.59
C GLU A 79 6.45 1.48 0.53
N GLU A 80 7.08 2.52 0.01
CA GLU A 80 6.52 3.36 -1.04
C GLU A 80 6.30 2.59 -2.34
N GLU A 81 7.25 1.75 -2.73
CA GLU A 81 7.12 0.90 -3.92
C GLU A 81 5.98 -0.11 -3.75
N LYS A 82 5.88 -0.75 -2.59
CA LYS A 82 4.79 -1.67 -2.27
C LYS A 82 3.43 -0.97 -2.27
N ARG A 83 3.37 0.24 -1.74
CA ARG A 83 2.14 1.04 -1.71
C ARG A 83 1.69 1.39 -3.12
N LYS A 84 2.61 1.83 -3.98
CA LYS A 84 2.33 2.15 -5.38
C LYS A 84 1.85 0.92 -6.13
N LEU A 85 2.49 -0.22 -5.91
CA LEU A 85 2.11 -1.48 -6.53
C LEU A 85 0.70 -1.90 -6.13
N ARG A 86 0.39 -1.86 -4.84
CA ARG A 86 -0.96 -2.19 -4.32
C ARG A 86 -2.02 -1.27 -4.89
N LYS A 87 -1.72 0.02 -4.99
CA LYS A 87 -2.63 1.02 -5.57
C LYS A 87 -2.87 0.72 -7.05
N ALA A 88 -1.81 0.44 -7.80
CA ALA A 88 -1.91 0.10 -9.21
C ALA A 88 -2.72 -1.18 -9.42
N GLU A 89 -2.49 -2.21 -8.61
CA GLU A 89 -3.26 -3.46 -8.67
C GLU A 89 -4.74 -3.24 -8.35
N TYR A 90 -5.03 -2.43 -7.34
CA TYR A 90 -6.41 -2.08 -6.96
C TYR A 90 -7.11 -1.34 -8.10
N GLU A 91 -6.45 -0.32 -8.67
CA GLU A 91 -7.01 0.46 -9.79
C GLU A 91 -7.24 -0.42 -11.03
N ALA A 92 -6.29 -1.32 -11.32
CA ALA A 92 -6.43 -2.27 -12.42
C ALA A 92 -7.60 -3.22 -12.20
N GLY A 93 -7.75 -3.74 -10.98
CA GLY A 93 -8.88 -4.60 -10.60
C GLY A 93 -10.21 -3.89 -10.72
N MET A 94 -10.29 -2.63 -10.29
CA MET A 94 -11.49 -1.82 -10.42
C MET A 94 -11.84 -1.55 -11.89
N ALA A 95 -10.86 -1.20 -12.71
CA ALA A 95 -11.05 -0.97 -14.13
C ALA A 95 -11.55 -2.23 -14.83
N GLU A 96 -10.95 -3.38 -14.51
CA GLU A 96 -11.36 -4.67 -15.03
C GLU A 96 -12.81 -5.01 -14.65
N GLY A 97 -13.17 -4.77 -13.38
CA GLY A 97 -14.54 -4.99 -12.88
C GLY A 97 -15.55 -4.10 -13.56
N VAL A 98 -15.23 -2.83 -13.78
CA VAL A 98 -16.11 -1.89 -14.51
C VAL A 98 -16.30 -2.35 -15.94
N MET A 99 -15.23 -2.76 -16.62
CA MET A 99 -15.32 -3.23 -18.01
C MET A 99 -16.12 -4.54 -18.11
N LYS A 100 -15.93 -5.44 -17.15
CA LYS A 100 -16.70 -6.70 -17.08
C LYS A 100 -18.19 -6.42 -16.95
N THR A 101 -18.58 -5.51 -16.05
CA THR A 101 -19.97 -5.11 -15.84
C THR A 101 -20.56 -4.46 -17.10
N LYS A 102 -19.81 -3.58 -17.75
CA LYS A 102 -20.24 -2.95 -19.00
C LYS A 102 -20.47 -3.98 -20.10
N LYS A 103 -19.58 -4.97 -20.20
CA LYS A 103 -19.71 -6.06 -21.17
C LYS A 103 -20.96 -6.88 -20.92
N GLU A 104 -21.20 -7.30 -19.69
CA GLU A 104 -22.40 -8.06 -19.31
C GLU A 104 -23.67 -7.28 -19.60
N THR A 105 -23.69 -5.99 -19.27
CA THR A 105 -24.82 -5.11 -19.53
C THR A 105 -25.05 -4.94 -21.02
N ALA A 106 -24.00 -4.75 -21.81
CA ALA A 106 -24.07 -4.61 -23.26
C ALA A 106 -24.69 -5.85 -23.91
N ILE A 107 -24.27 -7.03 -23.44
CA ILE A 107 -24.82 -8.30 -23.95
C ILE A 107 -26.32 -8.41 -23.63
N SER A 108 -26.71 -8.06 -22.40
CA SER A 108 -28.13 -8.07 -21.99
C SER A 108 -28.97 -7.10 -22.81
N LEU A 109 -28.44 -5.90 -23.07
CA LEU A 109 -29.16 -4.91 -23.89
C LEU A 109 -29.31 -5.37 -25.35
N ALA A 110 -28.31 -6.06 -25.89
CA ALA A 110 -28.39 -6.64 -27.24
C ALA A 110 -29.48 -7.72 -27.30
N GLU A 111 -29.61 -8.54 -26.28
CA GLU A 111 -30.64 -9.55 -26.16
C GLU A 111 -32.06 -8.93 -26.09
N MET A 112 -32.13 -7.73 -25.54
CA MET A 112 -33.38 -6.95 -25.49
C MET A 112 -33.72 -6.26 -26.81
N GLY A 113 -32.85 -6.32 -27.80
CA GLY A 113 -33.10 -5.80 -29.13
C GLY A 113 -32.55 -4.40 -29.40
N LEU A 114 -31.73 -3.84 -28.51
CA LEU A 114 -31.15 -2.53 -28.75
C LEU A 114 -30.05 -2.60 -29.82
N SER A 115 -29.90 -1.50 -30.57
CA SER A 115 -28.85 -1.38 -31.58
C SER A 115 -27.48 -1.19 -30.93
N VAL A 116 -26.39 -1.52 -31.66
CA VAL A 116 -25.03 -1.30 -31.21
C VAL A 116 -24.79 0.14 -30.81
N GLN A 117 -25.31 1.09 -31.56
CA GLN A 117 -25.20 2.52 -31.28
C GLN A 117 -25.86 2.89 -29.94
N GLN A 118 -27.06 2.37 -29.70
CA GLN A 118 -27.78 2.61 -28.43
C GLN A 118 -27.06 2.00 -27.24
N ILE A 119 -26.52 0.79 -27.41
CA ILE A 119 -25.77 0.09 -26.39
C ILE A 119 -24.51 0.86 -26.04
N ALA A 120 -23.74 1.29 -27.07
CA ALA A 120 -22.51 2.05 -26.88
C ALA A 120 -22.74 3.35 -26.09
N GLN A 121 -23.84 4.05 -26.38
CA GLN A 121 -24.22 5.25 -25.64
C GLN A 121 -24.62 4.93 -24.19
N GLY A 122 -25.37 3.83 -24.00
CA GLY A 122 -25.87 3.44 -22.68
C GLY A 122 -24.77 3.02 -21.72
N VAL A 123 -23.82 2.20 -22.18
CA VAL A 123 -22.72 1.70 -21.34
C VAL A 123 -21.46 2.56 -21.41
N LYS A 124 -21.49 3.61 -22.23
CA LYS A 124 -20.39 4.58 -22.37
C LYS A 124 -19.08 3.94 -22.85
N VAL A 125 -19.16 3.22 -23.94
CA VAL A 125 -17.99 2.64 -24.64
C VAL A 125 -18.13 2.91 -26.13
N GLU A 126 -17.07 2.68 -26.89
CA GLU A 126 -17.10 2.82 -28.35
C GLU A 126 -17.92 1.69 -28.98
N GLU A 127 -18.56 1.99 -30.10
CA GLU A 127 -19.32 0.99 -30.90
C GLU A 127 -18.46 -0.21 -31.27
N LYS A 128 -17.21 0.04 -31.61
CA LYS A 128 -16.19 -0.96 -31.91
C LYS A 128 -16.04 -1.99 -30.78
N THR A 129 -16.04 -1.52 -29.53
CA THR A 129 -15.95 -2.37 -28.35
C THR A 129 -17.19 -3.24 -28.20
N VAL A 130 -18.37 -2.67 -28.43
CA VAL A 130 -19.64 -3.41 -28.37
C VAL A 130 -19.64 -4.51 -29.43
N HIS A 131 -19.25 -4.20 -30.66
CA HIS A 131 -19.14 -5.19 -31.76
C HIS A 131 -18.21 -6.35 -31.36
N LYS A 132 -17.07 -6.05 -30.77
CA LYS A 132 -16.12 -7.06 -30.30
C LYS A 132 -16.75 -7.99 -29.27
N TRP A 133 -17.42 -7.43 -28.28
CA TRP A 133 -18.08 -8.21 -27.22
C TRP A 133 -19.19 -9.12 -27.76
N LEU A 134 -20.00 -8.62 -28.68
CA LEU A 134 -21.08 -9.39 -29.29
C LEU A 134 -20.53 -10.50 -30.18
N ASN A 135 -19.45 -10.26 -30.90
CA ASN A 135 -18.79 -11.28 -31.72
C ASN A 135 -18.14 -12.37 -30.86
N GLU A 136 -17.56 -12.02 -29.73
CA GLU A 136 -17.00 -12.98 -28.79
C GLU A 136 -18.09 -13.93 -28.26
N LYS A 137 -19.26 -13.40 -27.93
CA LYS A 137 -20.39 -14.19 -27.47
C LYS A 137 -20.92 -15.12 -28.58
N LYS A 138 -21.00 -14.65 -29.82
CA LYS A 138 -21.41 -15.46 -30.98
C LYS A 138 -20.46 -16.64 -31.18
N ASN A 139 -19.13 -16.40 -31.07
CA ASN A 139 -18.12 -17.43 -31.23
C ASN A 139 -18.20 -18.48 -30.10
N MET A 140 -18.52 -18.07 -28.89
CA MET A 140 -18.72 -18.99 -27.76
C MET A 140 -19.94 -19.89 -27.95
N LYS A 141 -21.02 -19.39 -28.58
CA LYS A 141 -22.23 -20.18 -28.86
C LYS A 141 -21.99 -21.20 -29.98
N THR A 142 -21.08 -20.94 -30.91
CA THR A 142 -20.79 -21.84 -32.02
C THR A 142 -19.85 -22.98 -31.69
N THR A 143 -19.20 -22.94 -30.49
CA THR A 143 -18.28 -23.99 -30.04
C THR A 143 -19.02 -25.15 -29.33
N TYR A 144 -20.30 -25.04 -29.14
CA TYR A 144 -21.16 -26.08 -28.57
C TYR A 144 -22.12 -26.54 -29.66
#